data_fd1d1761eea5af15b61a3e2d6db3d145
#
_entry.id   fd1d1761eea5af15b61a3e2d6db3d145
#
_cell.length_a   1.000
_cell.length_b   1.000
_cell.length_c   1.000
_cell.angle_alpha   90.00
_cell.angle_beta   90.00
_cell.angle_gamma   90.00
#
_symmetry.space_group_name_H-M   'P 1'
#
loop_
_entity.id
_entity.type
_entity.pdbx_description
1 polymer ?
#
loop_
_entity_poly.entity_id
_entity_poly.type
_entity_poly.pdbx_seq_one_letter_code
_entity_poly.pdbx_strand_id
1 'polypeptide(L)'
;MARTHAGRGKPATRDLSNTDLSRSGAAAGGSPALRGYLATPKGEGPFPAVLMVHEAFGLDDITVRHADRMAAAGYLTLAVDLYSDGGARRCLVATMRALSAGEGRAFTDLAAARDWLLASGRTTGKIGVIGFCMGGGFALLLANDGFDAAAVNYGRRPKDPGVALAGACPIVANFGGRDRTLPGEAAKLAAVLDGLGVENDVKEFPHAGHAFLNDVETGPKVLRPLMRVMGIGPDPESAPEAWQRIEDHFAKHLNPN
;
A
#
# COMPACT_ATOMS: atom_id res chain seq x y z
N MET A 1 16.02 38.22 -37.47
CA MET A 1 15.95 36.76 -37.29
C MET A 1 15.69 36.49 -35.80
N ALA A 2 14.44 36.26 -35.45
CA ALA A 2 14.04 35.99 -34.06
C ALA A 2 14.11 34.47 -33.82
N ARG A 3 14.92 34.01 -32.87
CA ARG A 3 14.99 32.62 -32.45
C ARG A 3 13.86 32.37 -31.42
N THR A 4 12.86 31.65 -31.82
CA THR A 4 11.82 31.11 -30.94
C THR A 4 12.42 30.02 -30.08
N HIS A 5 12.54 30.27 -28.78
CA HIS A 5 12.81 29.23 -27.76
C HIS A 5 11.56 28.36 -27.60
N ALA A 6 11.58 27.18 -28.20
CA ALA A 6 10.62 26.12 -27.85
C ALA A 6 10.91 25.65 -26.44
N GLY A 7 10.05 26.01 -25.50
CA GLY A 7 10.05 25.50 -24.13
C GLY A 7 9.88 23.98 -24.18
N ARG A 8 10.86 23.22 -23.71
CA ARG A 8 10.74 21.80 -23.46
C ARG A 8 9.76 21.62 -22.28
N GLY A 9 8.51 21.32 -22.58
CA GLY A 9 7.54 20.87 -21.60
C GLY A 9 8.11 19.65 -20.87
N LYS A 10 8.14 19.69 -19.52
CA LYS A 10 8.44 18.51 -18.71
C LYS A 10 7.44 17.42 -19.08
N PRO A 11 7.86 16.15 -19.23
CA PRO A 11 6.91 15.08 -19.44
C PRO A 11 5.91 15.08 -18.29
N ALA A 12 4.62 15.22 -18.61
CA ALA A 12 3.55 15.03 -17.64
C ALA A 12 3.68 13.59 -17.11
N THR A 13 3.66 13.42 -15.79
CA THR A 13 3.54 12.10 -15.17
C THR A 13 2.28 11.46 -15.75
N ARG A 14 2.41 10.27 -16.32
CA ARG A 14 1.29 9.51 -16.88
C ARG A 14 0.29 9.25 -15.74
N ASP A 15 -0.95 9.65 -15.95
CA ASP A 15 -2.05 9.30 -15.03
C ASP A 15 -2.40 7.82 -15.26
N LEU A 16 -2.24 7.00 -14.25
CA LEU A 16 -2.53 5.56 -14.26
C LEU A 16 -3.87 5.24 -13.61
N SER A 17 -4.55 6.23 -13.02
CA SER A 17 -5.87 6.02 -12.42
C SER A 17 -6.92 5.70 -13.49
N ASN A 18 -7.85 4.80 -13.16
CA ASN A 18 -9.00 4.43 -13.97
C ASN A 18 -10.33 4.62 -13.22
N THR A 19 -10.26 5.12 -11.97
CA THR A 19 -11.42 5.22 -11.07
C THR A 19 -11.45 6.58 -10.41
N ASP A 20 -12.56 7.29 -10.59
CA ASP A 20 -12.84 8.57 -9.96
C ASP A 20 -13.51 8.35 -8.59
N LEU A 21 -12.85 8.80 -7.53
CA LEU A 21 -13.32 8.75 -6.14
C LEU A 21 -13.58 10.15 -5.59
N SER A 22 -13.57 11.19 -6.43
CA SER A 22 -13.61 12.59 -6.03
C SER A 22 -14.84 12.93 -5.19
N ARG A 23 -16.00 12.36 -5.53
CA ARG A 23 -17.26 12.56 -4.76
C ARG A 23 -17.16 11.95 -3.36
N SER A 24 -16.61 10.73 -3.25
CA SER A 24 -16.46 10.05 -1.96
C SER A 24 -15.42 10.75 -1.09
N GLY A 25 -14.27 11.15 -1.66
CA GLY A 25 -13.27 11.94 -0.97
C GLY A 25 -13.82 13.26 -0.44
N ALA A 26 -14.48 14.04 -1.29
CA ALA A 26 -15.07 15.32 -0.90
C ALA A 26 -16.17 15.16 0.17
N ALA A 27 -17.04 14.16 0.04
CA ALA A 27 -18.12 13.90 1.01
C ALA A 27 -17.58 13.51 2.39
N ALA A 28 -16.43 12.83 2.44
CA ALA A 28 -15.74 12.47 3.68
C ALA A 28 -14.89 13.61 4.27
N GLY A 29 -14.78 14.75 3.60
CA GLY A 29 -13.88 15.84 3.99
C GLY A 29 -12.40 15.60 3.62
N GLY A 30 -12.16 14.65 2.73
CA GLY A 30 -10.84 14.33 2.15
C GLY A 30 -10.56 15.10 0.86
N SER A 31 -9.82 14.45 -0.06
CA SER A 31 -9.42 15.06 -1.33
C SER A 31 -10.60 15.17 -2.31
N PRO A 32 -10.91 16.37 -2.83
CA PRO A 32 -11.92 16.55 -3.88
C PRO A 32 -11.43 16.06 -5.27
N ALA A 33 -10.18 15.65 -5.37
CA ALA A 33 -9.57 15.09 -6.58
C ALA A 33 -9.19 13.61 -6.39
N LEU A 34 -9.74 12.94 -5.36
CA LEU A 34 -9.38 11.56 -5.03
C LEU A 34 -9.67 10.63 -6.22
N ARG A 35 -8.72 9.76 -6.52
CA ARG A 35 -8.80 8.76 -7.58
C ARG A 35 -7.94 7.54 -7.25
N GLY A 36 -8.08 6.48 -8.02
CA GLY A 36 -7.31 5.27 -7.85
C GLY A 36 -7.29 4.39 -9.09
N TYR A 37 -6.61 3.27 -8.99
CA TYR A 37 -6.62 2.22 -9.99
C TYR A 37 -7.39 1.02 -9.45
N LEU A 38 -8.50 0.67 -10.10
CA LEU A 38 -9.31 -0.50 -9.77
C LEU A 38 -8.94 -1.65 -10.71
N ALA A 39 -8.36 -2.69 -10.14
CA ALA A 39 -8.12 -3.97 -10.79
C ALA A 39 -9.25 -4.94 -10.45
N THR A 40 -9.83 -5.55 -11.48
CA THR A 40 -11.00 -6.42 -11.36
C THR A 40 -10.63 -7.87 -11.68
N PRO A 41 -10.99 -8.83 -10.83
CA PRO A 41 -10.85 -10.25 -11.13
C PRO A 41 -11.64 -10.66 -12.37
N LYS A 42 -11.25 -11.78 -12.97
CA LYS A 42 -12.05 -12.43 -14.02
C LYS A 42 -13.31 -13.08 -13.43
N GLY A 43 -14.41 -13.06 -14.17
CA GLY A 43 -15.68 -13.69 -13.77
C GLY A 43 -16.71 -12.70 -13.25
N GLU A 44 -17.79 -13.24 -12.72
CA GLU A 44 -18.94 -12.49 -12.22
C GLU A 44 -18.94 -12.49 -10.68
N GLY A 45 -18.46 -11.50 -10.01
CA GLY A 45 -18.43 -11.41 -8.54
C GLY A 45 -19.71 -11.91 -7.81
N PRO A 46 -19.90 -11.59 -6.56
CA PRO A 46 -19.09 -10.65 -5.78
C PRO A 46 -17.71 -11.22 -5.40
N PHE A 47 -16.72 -10.32 -5.26
CA PHE A 47 -15.36 -10.68 -4.92
C PHE A 47 -15.00 -10.16 -3.51
N PRO A 48 -14.13 -10.83 -2.75
CA PRO A 48 -13.50 -10.19 -1.62
C PRO A 48 -12.68 -9.00 -2.10
N ALA A 49 -12.64 -7.92 -1.30
CA ALA A 49 -12.02 -6.67 -1.69
C ALA A 49 -10.63 -6.49 -1.07
N VAL A 50 -9.76 -5.74 -1.73
CA VAL A 50 -8.47 -5.32 -1.18
C VAL A 50 -8.25 -3.84 -1.45
N LEU A 51 -8.03 -3.06 -0.40
CA LEU A 51 -7.53 -1.68 -0.49
C LEU A 51 -6.01 -1.70 -0.52
N MET A 52 -5.39 -1.12 -1.55
CA MET A 52 -3.94 -1.09 -1.71
C MET A 52 -3.38 0.31 -1.53
N VAL A 53 -2.33 0.44 -0.71
CA VAL A 53 -1.64 1.70 -0.44
C VAL A 53 -0.23 1.66 -1.02
N HIS A 54 0.07 2.59 -1.93
CA HIS A 54 1.31 2.68 -2.68
C HIS A 54 2.52 3.10 -1.83
N GLU A 55 3.72 2.93 -2.39
CA GLU A 55 4.98 3.43 -1.84
C GLU A 55 5.07 4.98 -1.89
N ALA A 56 6.16 5.53 -1.38
CA ALA A 56 6.40 6.99 -1.34
C ALA A 56 6.44 7.68 -2.72
N PHE A 57 6.48 6.92 -3.81
CA PHE A 57 6.53 7.46 -5.18
C PHE A 57 5.14 7.71 -5.81
N GLY A 58 4.07 7.29 -5.13
CA GLY A 58 2.69 7.45 -5.61
C GLY A 58 2.17 6.25 -6.40
N LEU A 59 1.02 6.42 -7.03
CA LEU A 59 0.44 5.42 -7.92
C LEU A 59 1.28 5.32 -9.21
N ASP A 60 2.09 4.29 -9.30
CA ASP A 60 3.02 4.02 -10.41
C ASP A 60 2.75 2.67 -11.09
N ASP A 61 3.50 2.37 -12.15
CA ASP A 61 3.35 1.10 -12.89
C ASP A 61 3.63 -0.14 -12.01
N ILE A 62 4.43 -0.03 -10.94
CA ILE A 62 4.69 -1.12 -10.00
C ILE A 62 3.41 -1.38 -9.17
N THR A 63 2.83 -0.33 -8.63
CA THR A 63 1.58 -0.42 -7.85
C THR A 63 0.43 -0.99 -8.70
N VAL A 64 0.34 -0.59 -9.97
CA VAL A 64 -0.65 -1.13 -10.91
C VAL A 64 -0.45 -2.64 -11.10
N ARG A 65 0.78 -3.12 -11.34
CA ARG A 65 1.04 -4.56 -11.46
C ARG A 65 0.78 -5.34 -10.17
N HIS A 66 1.04 -4.74 -9.01
CA HIS A 66 0.66 -5.35 -7.72
C HIS A 66 -0.86 -5.48 -7.59
N ALA A 67 -1.62 -4.45 -8.00
CA ALA A 67 -3.08 -4.50 -8.00
C ALA A 67 -3.62 -5.55 -8.99
N ASP A 68 -3.04 -5.63 -10.19
CA ASP A 68 -3.39 -6.64 -11.20
C ASP A 68 -3.06 -8.06 -10.71
N ARG A 69 -1.96 -8.25 -9.95
CA ARG A 69 -1.63 -9.52 -9.30
C ARG A 69 -2.71 -9.93 -8.31
N MET A 70 -3.14 -9.02 -7.45
CA MET A 70 -4.21 -9.29 -6.49
C MET A 70 -5.54 -9.60 -7.20
N ALA A 71 -5.84 -8.90 -8.29
CA ALA A 71 -7.01 -9.20 -9.11
C ALA A 71 -6.93 -10.59 -9.77
N ALA A 72 -5.74 -10.99 -10.24
CA ALA A 72 -5.50 -12.33 -10.76
C ALA A 72 -5.67 -13.42 -9.69
N ALA A 73 -5.39 -13.10 -8.42
CA ALA A 73 -5.64 -13.96 -7.27
C ALA A 73 -7.10 -13.95 -6.78
N GLY A 74 -8.00 -13.17 -7.42
CA GLY A 74 -9.45 -13.19 -7.15
C GLY A 74 -9.96 -12.04 -6.28
N TYR A 75 -9.16 -11.00 -6.01
CA TYR A 75 -9.53 -9.86 -5.15
C TYR A 75 -9.86 -8.61 -5.96
N LEU A 76 -11.05 -8.01 -5.75
CA LEU A 76 -11.37 -6.69 -6.30
C LEU A 76 -10.48 -5.65 -5.61
N THR A 77 -9.44 -5.19 -6.31
CA THR A 77 -8.36 -4.42 -5.69
C THR A 77 -8.39 -2.97 -6.13
N LEU A 78 -8.48 -2.05 -5.16
CA LEU A 78 -8.40 -0.62 -5.37
C LEU A 78 -7.09 -0.05 -4.84
N ALA A 79 -6.18 0.33 -5.73
CA ALA A 79 -4.97 1.08 -5.39
C ALA A 79 -5.30 2.58 -5.35
N VAL A 80 -5.25 3.18 -4.16
CA VAL A 80 -5.63 4.58 -3.94
C VAL A 80 -4.44 5.51 -4.27
N ASP A 81 -4.67 6.57 -5.05
CA ASP A 81 -3.67 7.61 -5.28
C ASP A 81 -3.74 8.69 -4.20
N LEU A 82 -2.96 8.56 -3.13
CA LEU A 82 -2.86 9.55 -2.05
C LEU A 82 -2.26 10.90 -2.52
N TYR A 83 -1.77 10.95 -3.76
CA TYR A 83 -1.19 12.14 -4.37
C TYR A 83 -2.09 12.76 -5.45
N SER A 84 -3.36 12.37 -5.50
CA SER A 84 -4.36 12.84 -6.46
C SER A 84 -4.48 14.36 -6.53
N ASP A 85 -4.27 15.07 -5.40
CA ASP A 85 -4.39 16.52 -5.31
C ASP A 85 -3.04 17.22 -5.45
N GLY A 86 -2.45 17.12 -6.64
CA GLY A 86 -1.25 17.87 -7.02
C GLY A 86 0.05 17.09 -7.14
N GLY A 87 -0.02 15.74 -7.05
CA GLY A 87 1.11 14.84 -7.26
C GLY A 87 2.09 14.74 -6.10
N ALA A 88 3.04 13.81 -6.21
CA ALA A 88 3.97 13.46 -5.13
C ALA A 88 4.74 14.66 -4.56
N ARG A 89 5.17 15.62 -5.39
CA ARG A 89 5.93 16.81 -4.93
C ARG A 89 5.15 17.65 -3.93
N ARG A 90 3.83 17.74 -4.08
CA ARG A 90 2.96 18.55 -3.22
C ARG A 90 2.46 17.73 -2.03
N CYS A 91 2.14 16.47 -2.23
CA CYS A 91 1.42 15.67 -1.25
C CYS A 91 2.31 14.85 -0.32
N LEU A 92 3.52 14.43 -0.76
CA LEU A 92 4.38 13.50 -0.01
C LEU A 92 4.59 13.92 1.46
N VAL A 93 4.97 15.19 1.70
CA VAL A 93 5.28 15.66 3.07
C VAL A 93 4.03 15.62 3.95
N ALA A 94 2.87 16.03 3.42
CA ALA A 94 1.61 16.00 4.16
C ALA A 94 1.17 14.55 4.45
N THR A 95 1.32 13.65 3.48
CA THR A 95 1.02 12.21 3.63
C THR A 95 1.92 11.56 4.68
N MET A 96 3.24 11.85 4.66
CA MET A 96 4.17 11.35 5.67
C MET A 96 3.90 11.90 7.07
N ARG A 97 3.44 13.16 7.18
CA ARG A 97 3.01 13.72 8.46
C ARG A 97 1.75 13.02 8.98
N ALA A 98 0.76 12.78 8.11
CA ALA A 98 -0.44 12.03 8.46
C ALA A 98 -0.09 10.62 8.96
N LEU A 99 0.77 9.90 8.24
CA LEU A 99 1.27 8.58 8.67
C LEU A 99 1.91 8.65 10.07
N SER A 100 2.77 9.65 10.31
CA SER A 100 3.45 9.79 11.61
C SER A 100 2.52 10.18 12.75
N ALA A 101 1.44 10.89 12.44
CA ALA A 101 0.42 11.31 13.41
C ALA A 101 -0.64 10.21 13.66
N GLY A 102 -0.83 9.26 12.73
CA GLY A 102 -1.91 8.29 12.75
C GLY A 102 -3.27 8.88 12.37
N GLU A 103 -3.30 10.10 11.81
CA GLU A 103 -4.52 10.83 11.47
C GLU A 103 -4.30 11.82 10.32
N GLY A 104 -5.38 12.38 9.78
CA GLY A 104 -5.34 13.43 8.77
C GLY A 104 -5.87 12.97 7.42
N ARG A 105 -5.77 13.87 6.41
CA ARG A 105 -6.43 13.71 5.12
C ARG A 105 -6.17 12.36 4.45
N ALA A 106 -4.96 11.83 4.53
CA ALA A 106 -4.64 10.54 3.91
C ALA A 106 -5.48 9.39 4.50
N PHE A 107 -5.76 9.40 5.80
CA PHE A 107 -6.65 8.41 6.43
C PHE A 107 -8.10 8.62 6.01
N THR A 108 -8.56 9.88 5.92
CA THR A 108 -9.89 10.21 5.41
C THR A 108 -10.07 9.74 3.97
N ASP A 109 -9.07 9.93 3.12
CA ASP A 109 -9.07 9.47 1.72
C ASP A 109 -9.11 7.94 1.63
N LEU A 110 -8.36 7.23 2.48
CA LEU A 110 -8.35 5.77 2.53
C LEU A 110 -9.68 5.20 3.06
N ALA A 111 -10.28 5.82 4.09
CA ALA A 111 -11.59 5.44 4.59
C ALA A 111 -12.67 5.67 3.52
N ALA A 112 -12.67 6.81 2.83
CA ALA A 112 -13.60 7.09 1.74
C ALA A 112 -13.48 6.09 0.58
N ALA A 113 -12.25 5.68 0.24
CA ALA A 113 -11.99 4.69 -0.78
C ALA A 113 -12.44 3.27 -0.36
N ARG A 114 -12.23 2.89 0.91
CA ARG A 114 -12.75 1.65 1.49
C ARG A 114 -14.28 1.60 1.38
N ASP A 115 -14.94 2.63 1.84
CA ASP A 115 -16.40 2.70 1.88
C ASP A 115 -16.99 2.70 0.47
N TRP A 116 -16.36 3.41 -0.47
CA TRP A 116 -16.72 3.37 -1.89
C TRP A 116 -16.62 1.95 -2.47
N LEU A 117 -15.53 1.25 -2.16
CA LEU A 117 -15.29 -0.11 -2.65
C LEU A 117 -16.33 -1.09 -2.11
N LEU A 118 -16.64 -1.02 -0.81
CA LEU A 118 -17.66 -1.84 -0.16
C LEU A 118 -19.08 -1.53 -0.69
N ALA A 119 -19.39 -0.26 -0.95
CA ALA A 119 -20.68 0.17 -1.50
C ALA A 119 -20.86 -0.12 -2.99
N SER A 120 -19.85 -0.63 -3.68
CA SER A 120 -19.87 -0.87 -5.14
C SER A 120 -20.87 -1.94 -5.60
N GLY A 121 -21.42 -2.75 -4.69
CA GLY A 121 -22.26 -3.91 -5.00
C GLY A 121 -21.51 -5.09 -5.63
N ARG A 122 -20.17 -5.00 -5.71
CA ARG A 122 -19.29 -5.99 -6.36
C ARG A 122 -18.49 -6.81 -5.37
N THR A 123 -18.63 -6.54 -4.06
CA THR A 123 -17.84 -7.17 -3.00
C THR A 123 -18.68 -8.16 -2.19
N THR A 124 -18.01 -9.15 -1.62
CA THR A 124 -18.60 -10.08 -0.64
C THR A 124 -18.87 -9.43 0.72
N GLY A 125 -18.45 -8.18 0.91
CA GLY A 125 -18.43 -7.49 2.20
C GLY A 125 -17.14 -7.71 2.99
N LYS A 126 -16.28 -8.66 2.60
CA LYS A 126 -14.95 -8.87 3.18
C LYS A 126 -13.93 -7.97 2.52
N ILE A 127 -13.08 -7.33 3.33
CA ILE A 127 -12.06 -6.40 2.84
C ILE A 127 -10.73 -6.53 3.57
N GLY A 128 -9.65 -6.67 2.80
CA GLY A 128 -8.28 -6.57 3.31
C GLY A 128 -7.63 -5.24 2.97
N VAL A 129 -6.55 -4.93 3.68
CA VAL A 129 -5.64 -3.83 3.33
C VAL A 129 -4.25 -4.35 3.06
N ILE A 130 -3.62 -3.88 1.99
CA ILE A 130 -2.23 -4.18 1.65
C ILE A 130 -1.46 -2.89 1.42
N GLY A 131 -0.25 -2.79 1.95
CA GLY A 131 0.59 -1.63 1.74
C GLY A 131 2.07 -1.95 1.63
N PHE A 132 2.80 -1.06 0.96
CA PHE A 132 4.21 -1.21 0.65
C PHE A 132 4.98 0.02 1.12
N CYS A 133 6.12 -0.12 1.83
CA CYS A 133 6.94 0.97 2.33
C CYS A 133 6.11 1.95 3.20
N MET A 134 5.94 3.19 2.75
CA MET A 134 5.01 4.17 3.35
C MET A 134 3.60 3.56 3.49
N GLY A 135 3.10 2.94 2.43
CA GLY A 135 1.80 2.26 2.42
C GLY A 135 1.72 1.11 3.41
N GLY A 136 2.83 0.39 3.67
CA GLY A 136 2.90 -0.63 4.70
C GLY A 136 2.68 -0.06 6.11
N GLY A 137 3.18 1.14 6.37
CA GLY A 137 2.87 1.87 7.61
C GLY A 137 1.39 2.25 7.73
N PHE A 138 0.76 2.68 6.62
CA PHE A 138 -0.69 2.93 6.58
C PHE A 138 -1.49 1.65 6.79
N ALA A 139 -1.14 0.54 6.11
CA ALA A 139 -1.82 -0.74 6.27
C ALA A 139 -1.78 -1.23 7.72
N LEU A 140 -0.66 -1.01 8.41
CA LEU A 140 -0.51 -1.35 9.82
C LEU A 140 -1.45 -0.53 10.71
N LEU A 141 -1.56 0.80 10.50
CA LEU A 141 -2.46 1.66 11.27
C LEU A 141 -3.94 1.41 10.94
N LEU A 142 -4.25 1.02 9.71
CA LEU A 142 -5.61 0.70 9.28
C LEU A 142 -6.07 -0.70 9.72
N ALA A 143 -5.17 -1.58 10.16
CA ALA A 143 -5.52 -2.94 10.60
C ALA A 143 -6.53 -2.96 11.77
N ASN A 144 -6.65 -1.87 12.50
CA ASN A 144 -7.62 -1.67 13.58
C ASN A 144 -8.86 -0.86 13.14
N ASP A 145 -9.04 -0.58 11.83
CA ASP A 145 -10.08 0.34 11.33
C ASP A 145 -11.00 -0.35 10.30
N GLY A 146 -11.67 -1.43 10.73
CA GLY A 146 -12.73 -2.06 9.94
C GLY A 146 -12.25 -2.86 8.72
N PHE A 147 -11.04 -3.41 8.77
CA PHE A 147 -10.54 -4.40 7.82
C PHE A 147 -10.58 -5.80 8.42
N ASP A 148 -10.76 -6.83 7.58
CA ASP A 148 -10.80 -8.24 8.00
C ASP A 148 -9.40 -8.88 8.03
N ALA A 149 -8.44 -8.34 7.27
CA ALA A 149 -7.05 -8.80 7.20
C ALA A 149 -6.11 -7.69 6.72
N ALA A 150 -4.85 -7.71 7.13
CA ALA A 150 -3.84 -6.76 6.69
C ALA A 150 -2.56 -7.45 6.19
N ALA A 151 -1.99 -6.94 5.09
CA ALA A 151 -0.69 -7.34 4.58
C ALA A 151 0.28 -6.14 4.59
N VAL A 152 1.31 -6.23 5.42
CA VAL A 152 2.26 -5.16 5.69
C VAL A 152 3.61 -5.51 5.08
N ASN A 153 4.03 -4.75 4.07
CA ASN A 153 5.29 -5.01 3.40
C ASN A 153 6.27 -3.89 3.70
N TYR A 154 7.35 -4.22 4.43
CA TYR A 154 8.42 -3.30 4.85
C TYR A 154 7.89 -1.94 5.33
N GLY A 155 6.79 -1.98 6.11
CA GLY A 155 6.17 -0.82 6.75
C GLY A 155 6.77 -0.52 8.11
N ARG A 156 6.96 0.77 8.43
CA ARG A 156 7.42 1.19 9.74
C ARG A 156 6.28 1.15 10.76
N ARG A 157 6.55 0.63 11.96
CA ARG A 157 5.61 0.66 13.09
C ARG A 157 5.28 2.11 13.51
N PRO A 158 4.05 2.36 14.02
CA PRO A 158 3.70 3.62 14.68
C PRO A 158 4.55 3.85 15.94
N LYS A 159 4.54 5.08 16.47
CA LYS A 159 5.30 5.44 17.68
C LYS A 159 4.82 4.68 18.90
N ASP A 160 3.50 4.59 19.07
CA ASP A 160 2.84 3.90 20.17
C ASP A 160 2.10 2.65 19.67
N PRO A 161 2.85 1.59 19.29
CA PRO A 161 2.27 0.45 18.58
C PRO A 161 1.30 -0.35 19.46
N GLY A 162 1.49 -0.34 20.79
CA GLY A 162 0.58 -1.01 21.73
C GLY A 162 -0.83 -0.42 21.72
N VAL A 163 -0.95 0.89 21.52
CA VAL A 163 -2.27 1.56 21.40
C VAL A 163 -2.81 1.42 19.98
N ALA A 164 -1.98 1.69 18.98
CA ALA A 164 -2.41 1.73 17.61
C ALA A 164 -2.84 0.37 17.03
N LEU A 165 -2.27 -0.74 17.53
CA LEU A 165 -2.51 -2.09 17.04
C LEU A 165 -3.41 -2.92 17.96
N ALA A 166 -3.90 -2.36 19.07
CA ALA A 166 -4.85 -3.04 19.93
C ALA A 166 -6.15 -3.34 19.19
N GLY A 167 -6.53 -4.62 19.10
CA GLY A 167 -7.72 -5.06 18.37
C GLY A 167 -7.58 -5.06 16.86
N ALA A 168 -6.35 -5.00 16.34
CA ALA A 168 -6.10 -5.13 14.90
C ALA A 168 -6.60 -6.48 14.34
N CYS A 169 -7.03 -6.47 13.08
CA CYS A 169 -7.32 -7.70 12.34
C CYS A 169 -6.04 -8.56 12.18
N PRO A 170 -6.15 -9.84 11.76
CA PRO A 170 -5.00 -10.66 11.45
C PRO A 170 -4.02 -9.99 10.49
N ILE A 171 -2.71 -10.11 10.76
CA ILE A 171 -1.64 -9.43 10.01
C ILE A 171 -0.63 -10.43 9.46
N VAL A 172 -0.37 -10.39 8.14
CA VAL A 172 0.86 -10.92 7.55
C VAL A 172 1.83 -9.78 7.32
N ALA A 173 3.10 -9.95 7.72
CA ALA A 173 4.10 -8.90 7.54
C ALA A 173 5.42 -9.44 6.97
N ASN A 174 5.98 -8.73 5.98
CA ASN A 174 7.18 -9.11 5.26
C ASN A 174 8.24 -8.02 5.37
N PHE A 175 9.43 -8.37 5.85
CA PHE A 175 10.56 -7.46 6.03
C PHE A 175 11.83 -8.03 5.41
N GLY A 176 12.72 -7.15 4.95
CA GLY A 176 14.04 -7.55 4.46
C GLY A 176 15.12 -7.43 5.54
N GLY A 177 15.91 -8.48 5.76
CA GLY A 177 17.01 -8.48 6.75
C GLY A 177 18.18 -7.55 6.37
N ARG A 178 18.29 -7.19 5.08
CA ARG A 178 19.25 -6.18 4.58
C ARG A 178 18.68 -4.77 4.46
N ASP A 179 17.45 -4.57 4.87
CA ASP A 179 16.83 -3.24 4.89
C ASP A 179 17.45 -2.37 5.98
N ARG A 180 18.35 -1.48 5.58
CA ARG A 180 19.03 -0.54 6.49
C ARG A 180 18.10 0.55 7.03
N THR A 181 16.92 0.73 6.47
CA THR A 181 15.94 1.73 6.91
C THR A 181 15.05 1.24 8.04
N LEU A 182 14.96 -0.10 8.23
CA LEU A 182 14.10 -0.77 9.20
C LEU A 182 14.83 -1.88 9.99
N PRO A 183 15.95 -1.59 10.66
CA PRO A 183 16.75 -2.63 11.33
C PRO A 183 15.97 -3.30 12.47
N GLY A 184 15.83 -4.64 12.38
CA GLY A 184 15.14 -5.47 13.37
C GLY A 184 13.65 -5.16 13.53
N GLU A 185 13.01 -4.58 12.52
CA GLU A 185 11.60 -4.19 12.59
C GLU A 185 10.67 -5.38 12.65
N ALA A 186 11.00 -6.48 11.98
CA ALA A 186 10.23 -7.72 12.01
C ALA A 186 10.07 -8.25 13.45
N ALA A 187 11.18 -8.45 14.15
CA ALA A 187 11.14 -8.97 15.53
C ALA A 187 10.41 -8.04 16.50
N LYS A 188 10.58 -6.72 16.32
CA LYS A 188 9.90 -5.71 17.15
C LYS A 188 8.40 -5.69 16.90
N LEU A 189 7.96 -5.84 15.64
CA LEU A 189 6.53 -5.90 15.32
C LEU A 189 5.92 -7.19 15.84
N ALA A 190 6.54 -8.34 15.62
CA ALA A 190 6.08 -9.63 16.12
C ALA A 190 5.85 -9.58 17.64
N ALA A 191 6.85 -9.09 18.41
CA ALA A 191 6.75 -9.00 19.86
C ALA A 191 5.57 -8.12 20.33
N VAL A 192 5.25 -7.04 19.60
CA VAL A 192 4.09 -6.18 19.92
C VAL A 192 2.78 -6.92 19.63
N LEU A 193 2.65 -7.53 18.46
CA LEU A 193 1.44 -8.23 18.04
C LEU A 193 1.14 -9.44 18.96
N ASP A 194 2.18 -10.22 19.31
CA ASP A 194 2.08 -11.33 20.27
C ASP A 194 1.63 -10.84 21.64
N GLY A 195 2.21 -9.73 22.12
CA GLY A 195 1.83 -9.13 23.39
C GLY A 195 0.38 -8.59 23.44
N LEU A 196 -0.17 -8.25 22.29
CA LEU A 196 -1.57 -7.80 22.12
C LEU A 196 -2.54 -8.95 21.83
N GLY A 197 -2.06 -10.18 21.60
CA GLY A 197 -2.87 -11.33 21.20
C GLY A 197 -3.44 -11.18 19.78
N VAL A 198 -2.82 -10.36 18.92
CA VAL A 198 -3.20 -10.20 17.51
C VAL A 198 -2.66 -11.36 16.70
N GLU A 199 -3.52 -12.05 15.97
CA GLU A 199 -3.09 -13.10 15.03
C GLU A 199 -2.13 -12.52 14.00
N ASN A 200 -0.92 -13.08 13.92
CA ASN A 200 0.09 -12.54 13.03
C ASN A 200 1.01 -13.61 12.44
N ASP A 201 1.57 -13.32 11.27
CA ASP A 201 2.62 -14.06 10.61
C ASP A 201 3.68 -13.08 10.10
N VAL A 202 4.64 -12.75 10.97
CA VAL A 202 5.73 -11.81 10.68
C VAL A 202 6.98 -12.56 10.25
N LYS A 203 7.51 -12.27 9.05
CA LYS A 203 8.74 -12.89 8.52
C LYS A 203 9.76 -11.87 8.09
N GLU A 204 11.02 -12.13 8.45
CA GLU A 204 12.20 -11.45 7.91
C GLU A 204 12.89 -12.35 6.87
N PHE A 205 13.13 -11.81 5.68
CA PHE A 205 13.87 -12.46 4.59
C PHE A 205 15.33 -12.03 4.67
N PRO A 206 16.27 -12.91 5.07
CA PRO A 206 17.62 -12.52 5.50
C PRO A 206 18.44 -11.81 4.41
N HIS A 207 18.16 -12.10 3.15
CA HIS A 207 18.91 -11.60 2.00
C HIS A 207 18.20 -10.45 1.26
N ALA A 208 16.91 -10.26 1.50
CA ALA A 208 16.11 -9.20 0.91
C ALA A 208 16.42 -7.83 1.53
N GLY A 209 16.25 -6.78 0.73
CA GLY A 209 16.33 -5.39 1.17
C GLY A 209 14.95 -4.74 1.28
N HIS A 210 14.93 -3.40 1.31
CA HIS A 210 13.68 -2.64 1.21
C HIS A 210 13.08 -2.74 -0.20
N ALA A 211 11.76 -2.73 -0.34
CA ALA A 211 11.04 -2.82 -1.62
C ALA A 211 11.31 -4.11 -2.44
N PHE A 212 11.64 -5.20 -1.76
CA PHE A 212 12.03 -6.45 -2.40
C PHE A 212 10.88 -7.17 -3.15
N LEU A 213 9.63 -6.86 -2.85
CA LEU A 213 8.45 -7.38 -3.55
C LEU A 213 8.23 -6.75 -4.92
N ASN A 214 8.93 -5.66 -5.24
CA ASN A 214 8.87 -5.03 -6.55
C ASN A 214 9.53 -5.90 -7.61
N ASP A 215 9.00 -5.87 -8.83
CA ASP A 215 9.54 -6.59 -9.99
C ASP A 215 10.63 -5.82 -10.73
N VAL A 216 10.68 -4.49 -10.51
CA VAL A 216 11.68 -3.58 -11.07
C VAL A 216 12.12 -2.55 -10.02
N GLU A 217 13.22 -1.86 -10.28
CA GLU A 217 13.71 -0.78 -9.41
C GLU A 217 12.72 0.38 -9.35
N THR A 218 12.34 0.75 -8.14
CA THR A 218 11.46 1.88 -7.85
C THR A 218 12.19 3.23 -7.89
N GLY A 219 11.45 4.33 -7.96
CA GLY A 219 11.93 5.68 -7.83
C GLY A 219 12.66 6.27 -9.05
N PRO A 220 13.12 7.52 -8.92
CA PRO A 220 13.79 8.26 -9.99
C PRO A 220 15.07 7.56 -10.47
N LYS A 221 15.25 7.40 -11.77
CA LYS A 221 16.41 6.70 -12.39
C LYS A 221 17.76 7.18 -11.86
N VAL A 222 17.88 8.50 -11.60
CA VAL A 222 19.13 9.11 -11.09
C VAL A 222 19.48 8.71 -9.66
N LEU A 223 18.48 8.25 -8.87
CA LEU A 223 18.68 7.83 -7.46
C LEU A 223 18.85 6.32 -7.32
N ARG A 224 18.53 5.52 -8.34
CA ARG A 224 18.59 4.06 -8.27
C ARG A 224 19.95 3.47 -7.86
N PRO A 225 21.12 4.01 -8.33
CA PRO A 225 22.41 3.51 -7.86
C PRO A 225 22.60 3.68 -6.35
N LEU A 226 22.18 4.82 -5.79
CA LEU A 226 22.23 5.07 -4.36
C LEU A 226 21.26 4.15 -3.60
N MET A 227 20.05 3.97 -4.12
CA MET A 227 19.03 3.08 -3.53
C MET A 227 19.53 1.64 -3.45
N ARG A 228 20.20 1.13 -4.50
CA ARG A 228 20.85 -0.19 -4.48
C ARG A 228 21.88 -0.33 -3.36
N VAL A 229 22.74 0.68 -3.19
CA VAL A 229 23.76 0.68 -2.10
C VAL A 229 23.07 0.65 -0.73
N MET A 230 21.89 1.25 -0.60
CA MET A 230 21.08 1.22 0.62
C MET A 230 20.28 -0.08 0.80
N GLY A 231 20.37 -1.03 -0.13
CA GLY A 231 19.60 -2.27 -0.09
C GLY A 231 18.12 -2.04 -0.44
N ILE A 232 17.81 -1.13 -1.37
CA ILE A 232 16.44 -0.84 -1.82
C ILE A 232 16.30 -1.32 -3.26
N GLY A 233 15.40 -2.26 -3.50
CA GLY A 233 15.13 -2.79 -4.84
C GLY A 233 14.59 -4.23 -4.81
N PRO A 234 14.26 -4.77 -6.00
CA PRO A 234 13.66 -6.09 -6.14
C PRO A 234 14.60 -7.21 -5.67
N ASP A 235 14.00 -8.25 -5.12
CA ASP A 235 14.70 -9.52 -4.82
C ASP A 235 13.88 -10.70 -5.38
N PRO A 236 14.25 -11.21 -6.55
CA PRO A 236 13.51 -12.28 -7.22
C PRO A 236 13.56 -13.62 -6.48
N GLU A 237 14.45 -13.79 -5.52
CA GLU A 237 14.55 -15.02 -4.71
C GLU A 237 13.53 -15.01 -3.57
N SER A 238 13.38 -13.89 -2.87
CA SER A 238 12.47 -13.76 -1.71
C SER A 238 11.04 -13.36 -2.08
N ALA A 239 10.86 -12.59 -3.15
CA ALA A 239 9.55 -12.05 -3.53
C ALA A 239 8.47 -13.11 -3.78
N PRO A 240 8.75 -14.26 -4.44
CA PRO A 240 7.72 -15.28 -4.68
C PRO A 240 7.12 -15.83 -3.38
N GLU A 241 7.94 -16.13 -2.38
CA GLU A 241 7.47 -16.63 -1.09
C GLU A 241 6.67 -15.56 -0.34
N ALA A 242 7.14 -14.31 -0.33
CA ALA A 242 6.42 -13.23 0.34
C ALA A 242 5.05 -12.98 -0.30
N TRP A 243 4.94 -13.03 -1.62
CA TRP A 243 3.65 -12.94 -2.31
C TRP A 243 2.74 -14.13 -1.98
N GLN A 244 3.25 -15.37 -1.96
CA GLN A 244 2.48 -16.56 -1.59
C GLN A 244 1.89 -16.41 -0.19
N ARG A 245 2.67 -15.95 0.79
CA ARG A 245 2.21 -15.70 2.16
C ARG A 245 1.09 -14.67 2.22
N ILE A 246 1.16 -13.60 1.41
CA ILE A 246 0.10 -12.60 1.30
C ILE A 246 -1.18 -13.23 0.74
N GLU A 247 -1.06 -13.99 -0.34
CA GLU A 247 -2.18 -14.64 -1.01
C GLU A 247 -2.85 -15.67 -0.09
N ASP A 248 -2.07 -16.52 0.61
CA ASP A 248 -2.57 -17.49 1.58
C ASP A 248 -3.27 -16.82 2.76
N HIS A 249 -2.71 -15.72 3.27
CA HIS A 249 -3.30 -14.95 4.36
C HIS A 249 -4.67 -14.36 3.96
N PHE A 250 -4.75 -13.71 2.81
CA PHE A 250 -6.02 -13.20 2.33
C PHE A 250 -7.02 -14.31 1.97
N ALA A 251 -6.55 -15.44 1.44
CA ALA A 251 -7.40 -16.60 1.19
C ALA A 251 -8.03 -17.13 2.49
N LYS A 252 -7.25 -17.17 3.57
CA LYS A 252 -7.73 -17.62 4.89
C LYS A 252 -8.77 -16.69 5.50
N HIS A 253 -8.61 -15.37 5.37
CA HIS A 253 -9.40 -14.40 6.13
C HIS A 253 -10.48 -13.67 5.32
N LEU A 254 -10.38 -13.63 3.98
CA LEU A 254 -11.31 -12.88 3.14
C LEU A 254 -12.24 -13.78 2.31
N ASN A 255 -11.87 -15.06 2.06
CA ASN A 255 -12.79 -15.94 1.35
C ASN A 255 -13.90 -16.42 2.30
N PRO A 256 -15.17 -16.36 1.89
CA PRO A 256 -16.24 -16.97 2.67
C PRO A 256 -16.03 -18.49 2.73
N ASN A 257 -16.16 -19.06 3.92
CA ASN A 257 -16.21 -20.51 4.14
C ASN A 257 -17.46 -21.11 3.50
#